data_4389ee463cb91a62278177543c15d592
#
_entry.id   4389ee463cb91a62278177543c15d592
#
_cell.length_a   1.000
_cell.length_b   1.000
_cell.length_c   1.000
_cell.angle_alpha   90.00
_cell.angle_beta   90.00
_cell.angle_gamma   90.00
#
_symmetry.space_group_name_H-M   'P 1'
#
loop_
_entity.id
_entity.type
_entity.pdbx_description
1 polymer ?
#
loop_
_entity_poly.entity_id
_entity_poly.type
_entity_poly.pdbx_seq_one_letter_code
_entity_poly.pdbx_strand_id
1 'polypeptide(L)'
;MITIKDLGFSYGDKAVLKNITMTLEEGRIYGLLGENGVGKTTLLTLLCGLKAVKAGSIDTDGHNPYDREPSFLADQYYLSDEVAAMNMTALDYAKNYGKFWDGFDMDKFVEIMGVFENDPAQKMNKMSFGQLKKTYISFALACNTKYLFMDEPTNGLDIPSKAQFRKAVTKYTREDSVILISTHQVRDLENIIDPIIILDKQDVLLNASVEESSGKLYFDYSTEKLADALYCEMIPGANIQVALNTEGKDSKVNIEALFNTVHQHKELIKGIFGDFSTSSK
;
A
#
# COMPACT_ATOMS: atom_id res chain seq x y z
N MET A 1 -14.46 -5.44 -3.76
CA MET A 1 -13.46 -5.71 -4.84
C MET A 1 -13.25 -4.45 -5.68
N ILE A 2 -12.03 -4.15 -6.14
CA ILE A 2 -11.75 -3.03 -7.04
C ILE A 2 -11.21 -3.58 -8.37
N THR A 3 -11.83 -3.20 -9.48
CA THR A 3 -11.40 -3.60 -10.83
C THR A 3 -10.90 -2.38 -11.58
N ILE A 4 -9.69 -2.45 -12.09
CA ILE A 4 -9.01 -1.42 -12.87
C ILE A 4 -8.80 -1.97 -14.27
N LYS A 5 -9.27 -1.25 -15.33
CA LYS A 5 -9.15 -1.67 -16.73
C LYS A 5 -8.56 -0.55 -17.58
N ASP A 6 -7.44 -0.83 -18.23
CA ASP A 6 -6.76 0.05 -19.20
C ASP A 6 -6.55 1.48 -18.67
N LEU A 7 -6.31 1.60 -17.35
CA LEU A 7 -6.21 2.88 -16.66
C LEU A 7 -5.04 3.70 -17.19
N GLY A 8 -5.34 4.90 -17.67
CA GLY A 8 -4.35 5.89 -18.06
C GLY A 8 -4.58 7.23 -17.40
N PHE A 9 -3.48 7.88 -16.98
CA PHE A 9 -3.52 9.21 -16.39
C PHE A 9 -2.28 10.04 -16.73
N SER A 10 -2.49 11.34 -16.97
CA SER A 10 -1.40 12.30 -17.21
C SER A 10 -1.68 13.65 -16.53
N TYR A 11 -0.65 14.35 -16.11
CA TYR A 11 -0.70 15.76 -15.73
C TYR A 11 -0.25 16.60 -16.95
N GLY A 12 -1.21 17.29 -17.58
CA GLY A 12 -0.93 17.92 -18.89
C GLY A 12 -0.45 16.87 -19.89
N ASP A 13 0.72 17.08 -20.46
CA ASP A 13 1.35 16.19 -21.44
C ASP A 13 2.20 15.08 -20.79
N LYS A 14 2.45 15.17 -19.48
CA LYS A 14 3.26 14.18 -18.75
C LYS A 14 2.42 12.98 -18.36
N ALA A 15 2.56 11.86 -19.07
CA ALA A 15 1.96 10.60 -18.69
C ALA A 15 2.56 10.08 -17.37
N VAL A 16 1.69 9.59 -16.46
CA VAL A 16 2.06 9.07 -15.13
C VAL A 16 1.65 7.62 -14.97
N LEU A 17 0.49 7.23 -15.50
CA LEU A 17 0.00 5.85 -15.51
C LEU A 17 -0.45 5.51 -16.94
N LYS A 18 -0.19 4.29 -17.40
CA LYS A 18 -0.49 3.88 -18.76
C LYS A 18 -0.98 2.43 -18.82
N ASN A 19 -2.19 2.26 -19.31
CA ASN A 19 -2.81 0.95 -19.57
C ASN A 19 -2.75 -0.04 -18.40
N ILE A 20 -2.91 0.44 -17.16
CA ILE A 20 -2.88 -0.43 -15.98
C ILE A 20 -4.18 -1.22 -15.91
N THR A 21 -4.05 -2.54 -15.85
CA THR A 21 -5.16 -3.47 -15.65
C THR A 21 -4.83 -4.41 -14.50
N MET A 22 -5.63 -4.36 -13.44
CA MET A 22 -5.49 -5.23 -12.26
C MET A 22 -6.77 -5.26 -11.45
N THR A 23 -6.88 -6.27 -10.58
CA THR A 23 -7.96 -6.39 -9.60
C THR A 23 -7.38 -6.41 -8.19
N LEU A 24 -8.04 -5.69 -7.27
CA LEU A 24 -7.74 -5.73 -5.84
C LEU A 24 -8.89 -6.46 -5.14
N GLU A 25 -8.57 -7.60 -4.55
CA GLU A 25 -9.53 -8.47 -3.87
C GLU A 25 -9.76 -8.05 -2.42
N GLU A 26 -10.89 -8.45 -1.86
CA GLU A 26 -11.25 -8.24 -0.47
C GLU A 26 -10.39 -9.10 0.48
N GLY A 27 -10.24 -8.66 1.72
CA GLY A 27 -9.48 -9.36 2.75
C GLY A 27 -7.96 -9.32 2.53
N ARG A 28 -7.46 -8.36 1.77
CA ARG A 28 -6.04 -8.25 1.43
C ARG A 28 -5.43 -6.90 1.82
N ILE A 29 -4.17 -6.94 2.22
CA ILE A 29 -3.34 -5.75 2.50
C ILE A 29 -2.28 -5.64 1.41
N TYR A 30 -2.54 -4.86 0.39
CA TYR A 30 -1.64 -4.64 -0.73
C TYR A 30 -0.53 -3.66 -0.38
N GLY A 31 0.70 -4.00 -0.72
CA GLY A 31 1.83 -3.06 -0.73
C GLY A 31 2.02 -2.47 -2.11
N LEU A 32 1.83 -1.17 -2.28
CA LEU A 32 2.13 -0.45 -3.53
C LEU A 32 3.54 0.14 -3.45
N LEU A 33 4.49 -0.56 -4.06
CA LEU A 33 5.91 -0.23 -4.02
C LEU A 33 6.34 0.52 -5.29
N GLY A 34 7.32 1.38 -5.15
CA GLY A 34 7.91 2.11 -6.28
C GLY A 34 8.72 3.30 -5.80
N GLU A 35 9.58 3.81 -6.66
CA GLU A 35 10.36 5.01 -6.40
C GLU A 35 9.47 6.25 -6.22
N ASN A 36 10.05 7.33 -5.69
CA ASN A 36 9.33 8.59 -5.59
C ASN A 36 9.02 9.16 -6.98
N GLY A 37 7.78 9.62 -7.16
CA GLY A 37 7.32 10.22 -8.42
C GLY A 37 6.88 9.25 -9.50
N VAL A 38 6.85 7.92 -9.26
CA VAL A 38 6.40 6.92 -10.26
C VAL A 38 4.88 6.88 -10.45
N GLY A 39 4.10 7.51 -9.56
CA GLY A 39 2.65 7.57 -9.69
C GLY A 39 1.84 6.90 -8.56
N LYS A 40 2.47 6.44 -7.47
CA LYS A 40 1.77 5.80 -6.32
C LYS A 40 0.63 6.66 -5.78
N THR A 41 0.92 7.91 -5.36
CA THR A 41 -0.08 8.87 -4.89
C THR A 41 -1.14 9.16 -5.96
N THR A 42 -0.75 9.21 -7.25
CA THR A 42 -1.70 9.41 -8.35
C THR A 42 -2.68 8.25 -8.43
N LEU A 43 -2.19 7.01 -8.37
CA LEU A 43 -3.06 5.82 -8.38
C LEU A 43 -4.02 5.84 -7.17
N LEU A 44 -3.53 6.09 -5.95
CA LEU A 44 -4.37 6.19 -4.75
C LEU A 44 -5.44 7.27 -4.90
N THR A 45 -5.08 8.46 -5.42
CA THR A 45 -6.04 9.56 -5.61
C THR A 45 -7.09 9.31 -6.70
N LEU A 46 -6.80 8.45 -7.68
CA LEU A 46 -7.78 7.97 -8.65
C LEU A 46 -8.74 6.95 -8.02
N LEU A 47 -8.20 5.99 -7.25
CA LEU A 47 -9.00 4.97 -6.56
C LEU A 47 -9.97 5.55 -5.54
N CYS A 48 -9.61 6.63 -4.85
CA CYS A 48 -10.50 7.29 -3.89
C CYS A 48 -11.38 8.40 -4.50
N GLY A 49 -11.39 8.56 -5.83
CA GLY A 49 -12.26 9.51 -6.52
C GLY A 49 -11.87 10.98 -6.36
N LEU A 50 -10.63 11.29 -5.97
CA LEU A 50 -10.11 12.66 -5.92
C LEU A 50 -9.66 13.18 -7.31
N LYS A 51 -9.46 12.26 -8.26
CA LYS A 51 -9.09 12.58 -9.65
C LYS A 51 -9.92 11.74 -10.62
N ALA A 52 -10.29 12.33 -11.76
CA ALA A 52 -10.91 11.61 -12.86
C ALA A 52 -9.87 10.81 -13.64
N VAL A 53 -10.21 9.59 -14.06
CA VAL A 53 -9.43 8.83 -15.03
C VAL A 53 -9.42 9.55 -16.37
N LYS A 54 -8.32 9.48 -17.12
CA LYS A 54 -8.24 10.04 -18.50
C LYS A 54 -8.43 8.98 -19.57
N ALA A 55 -8.16 7.72 -19.25
CA ALA A 55 -8.44 6.58 -20.11
C ALA A 55 -8.73 5.37 -19.23
N GLY A 56 -9.47 4.39 -19.77
CA GLY A 56 -9.87 3.21 -19.04
C GLY A 56 -10.96 3.48 -18.00
N SER A 57 -11.04 2.60 -16.99
CA SER A 57 -12.05 2.69 -15.94
C SER A 57 -11.57 2.12 -14.62
N ILE A 58 -12.18 2.60 -13.54
CA ILE A 58 -12.09 2.02 -12.19
C ILE A 58 -13.52 1.71 -11.76
N ASP A 59 -13.76 0.47 -11.35
CA ASP A 59 -14.99 0.02 -10.74
C ASP A 59 -14.71 -0.48 -9.32
N THR A 60 -15.43 0.05 -8.34
CA THR A 60 -15.35 -0.33 -6.95
C THR A 60 -16.73 -0.81 -6.51
N ASP A 61 -16.97 -2.13 -6.54
CA ASP A 61 -18.26 -2.75 -6.24
C ASP A 61 -19.44 -2.08 -6.96
N GLY A 62 -19.28 -1.80 -8.26
CA GLY A 62 -20.31 -1.15 -9.10
C GLY A 62 -20.30 0.38 -9.05
N HIS A 63 -19.41 1.00 -8.27
CA HIS A 63 -19.27 2.45 -8.22
C HIS A 63 -18.05 2.91 -9.04
N ASN A 64 -18.23 3.99 -9.83
CA ASN A 64 -17.11 4.75 -10.32
C ASN A 64 -16.65 5.73 -9.21
N PRO A 65 -15.43 5.61 -8.69
CA PRO A 65 -14.97 6.45 -7.57
C PRO A 65 -15.11 7.95 -7.80
N TYR A 66 -14.94 8.40 -9.05
CA TYR A 66 -15.01 9.84 -9.37
C TYR A 66 -16.42 10.42 -9.30
N ASP A 67 -17.49 9.60 -9.38
CA ASP A 67 -18.86 10.06 -9.22
C ASP A 67 -19.16 10.46 -7.77
N ARG A 68 -18.28 10.05 -6.82
CA ARG A 68 -18.29 10.47 -5.42
C ARG A 68 -19.64 10.25 -4.73
N GLU A 69 -20.29 9.14 -5.05
CA GLU A 69 -21.54 8.78 -4.43
C GLU A 69 -21.40 8.70 -2.90
N PRO A 70 -22.37 9.20 -2.11
CA PRO A 70 -22.28 9.19 -0.65
C PRO A 70 -22.03 7.79 -0.05
N SER A 71 -22.65 6.75 -0.60
CA SER A 71 -22.44 5.35 -0.19
C SER A 71 -21.00 4.89 -0.36
N PHE A 72 -20.39 5.20 -1.49
CA PHE A 72 -18.97 4.92 -1.75
C PHE A 72 -18.06 5.72 -0.81
N LEU A 73 -18.33 7.02 -0.64
CA LEU A 73 -17.52 7.89 0.22
C LEU A 73 -17.57 7.48 1.69
N ALA A 74 -18.72 6.97 2.17
CA ALA A 74 -18.88 6.49 3.55
C ALA A 74 -18.12 5.19 3.81
N ASP A 75 -17.82 4.40 2.77
CA ASP A 75 -17.16 3.09 2.91
C ASP A 75 -15.68 3.11 2.45
N GLN A 76 -15.10 4.30 2.25
CA GLN A 76 -13.70 4.45 1.92
C GLN A 76 -13.01 5.52 2.77
N TYR A 77 -11.70 5.36 3.01
CA TYR A 77 -10.86 6.38 3.64
C TYR A 77 -9.52 6.49 2.92
N TYR A 78 -9.09 7.73 2.68
CA TYR A 78 -7.77 8.03 2.13
C TYR A 78 -6.93 8.80 3.15
N LEU A 79 -5.84 8.19 3.59
CA LEU A 79 -4.82 8.83 4.43
C LEU A 79 -3.69 9.35 3.55
N SER A 80 -3.58 10.68 3.46
CA SER A 80 -2.49 11.34 2.74
C SER A 80 -1.16 11.26 3.51
N ASP A 81 -0.05 11.33 2.79
CA ASP A 81 1.28 11.50 3.42
C ASP A 81 1.35 12.80 4.21
N GLU A 82 0.86 13.89 3.66
CA GLU A 82 0.76 15.18 4.36
C GLU A 82 -0.47 15.22 5.26
N VAL A 83 -0.26 15.55 6.54
CA VAL A 83 -1.30 15.65 7.55
C VAL A 83 -1.34 17.05 8.17
N ALA A 84 -2.54 17.58 8.39
CA ALA A 84 -2.74 18.95 8.89
C ALA A 84 -2.87 18.98 10.42
N ALA A 85 -2.18 19.91 11.07
CA ALA A 85 -2.27 20.13 12.52
C ALA A 85 -3.49 21.01 12.85
N MET A 86 -4.61 20.39 13.24
CA MET A 86 -5.85 21.08 13.59
C MET A 86 -5.77 21.74 14.98
N ASN A 87 -6.44 22.91 15.17
CA ASN A 87 -6.52 23.58 16.47
C ASN A 87 -7.67 23.01 17.34
N MET A 88 -7.66 21.71 17.54
CA MET A 88 -8.59 20.97 18.41
C MET A 88 -7.90 19.75 18.99
N THR A 89 -8.51 19.08 19.96
CA THR A 89 -7.99 17.81 20.50
C THR A 89 -8.23 16.67 19.51
N ALA A 90 -7.47 15.57 19.64
CA ALA A 90 -7.71 14.38 18.81
C ALA A 90 -9.12 13.80 19.08
N LEU A 91 -9.62 13.87 20.33
CA LEU A 91 -11.00 13.48 20.64
C LEU A 91 -12.03 14.35 19.94
N ASP A 92 -11.85 15.69 19.96
CA ASP A 92 -12.76 16.60 19.25
C ASP A 92 -12.71 16.35 17.74
N TYR A 93 -11.54 16.08 17.18
CA TYR A 93 -11.38 15.70 15.78
C TYR A 93 -12.20 14.43 15.48
N ALA A 94 -12.00 13.38 16.25
CA ALA A 94 -12.72 12.12 16.08
C ALA A 94 -14.23 12.29 16.21
N LYS A 95 -14.69 13.05 17.20
CA LYS A 95 -16.13 13.35 17.43
C LYS A 95 -16.75 14.16 16.29
N ASN A 96 -16.02 15.13 15.74
CA ASN A 96 -16.54 16.02 14.71
C ASN A 96 -16.54 15.38 13.33
N TYR A 97 -15.53 14.60 13.01
CA TYR A 97 -15.34 14.02 11.67
C TYR A 97 -15.78 12.58 11.57
N GLY A 98 -15.69 11.77 12.63
CA GLY A 98 -16.10 10.37 12.63
C GLY A 98 -17.53 10.13 12.16
N LYS A 99 -18.44 11.07 12.41
CA LYS A 99 -19.84 11.01 11.97
C LYS A 99 -20.06 10.91 10.44
N PHE A 100 -19.02 11.13 9.64
CA PHE A 100 -19.10 10.97 8.18
C PHE A 100 -18.90 9.53 7.72
N TRP A 101 -18.50 8.64 8.62
CA TRP A 101 -18.35 7.21 8.38
C TRP A 101 -19.27 6.43 9.31
N ASP A 102 -20.23 5.73 8.75
CA ASP A 102 -21.23 4.97 9.52
C ASP A 102 -20.59 3.89 10.42
N GLY A 103 -19.42 3.36 9.99
CA GLY A 103 -18.64 2.38 10.73
C GLY A 103 -17.70 2.95 11.79
N PHE A 104 -17.64 4.27 11.98
CA PHE A 104 -16.72 4.89 12.91
C PHE A 104 -16.96 4.48 14.35
N ASP A 105 -15.91 4.02 15.03
CA ASP A 105 -15.93 3.57 16.42
C ASP A 105 -14.99 4.42 17.28
N MET A 106 -15.57 5.19 18.22
CA MET A 106 -14.85 6.07 19.12
C MET A 106 -14.00 5.31 20.13
N ASP A 107 -14.49 4.18 20.64
CA ASP A 107 -13.75 3.38 21.63
C ASP A 107 -12.53 2.74 20.96
N LYS A 108 -12.71 2.24 19.74
CA LYS A 108 -11.63 1.75 18.87
C LYS A 108 -10.60 2.85 18.58
N PHE A 109 -11.03 4.09 18.29
CA PHE A 109 -10.12 5.22 18.09
C PHE A 109 -9.24 5.44 19.33
N VAL A 110 -9.84 5.50 20.52
CA VAL A 110 -9.12 5.71 21.79
C VAL A 110 -8.17 4.54 22.08
N GLU A 111 -8.60 3.30 21.82
CA GLU A 111 -7.76 2.11 21.99
C GLU A 111 -6.52 2.16 21.08
N ILE A 112 -6.70 2.53 19.80
CA ILE A 112 -5.59 2.63 18.86
C ILE A 112 -4.64 3.78 19.24
N MET A 113 -5.18 4.93 19.68
CA MET A 113 -4.35 6.02 20.24
C MET A 113 -3.49 5.53 21.40
N GLY A 114 -4.03 4.66 22.26
CA GLY A 114 -3.30 4.00 23.34
C GLY A 114 -2.19 3.07 22.83
N VAL A 115 -2.43 2.30 21.76
CA VAL A 115 -1.39 1.47 21.12
C VAL A 115 -0.22 2.32 20.62
N PHE A 116 -0.51 3.52 20.12
CA PHE A 116 0.51 4.48 19.68
C PHE A 116 1.09 5.37 20.78
N GLU A 117 0.67 5.16 22.04
CA GLU A 117 1.10 5.96 23.19
C GLU A 117 0.83 7.46 23.00
N ASN A 118 -0.22 7.81 22.28
CA ASN A 118 -0.67 9.17 22.05
C ASN A 118 -1.81 9.54 23.01
N ASP A 119 -1.75 10.73 23.59
CA ASP A 119 -2.83 11.26 24.41
C ASP A 119 -3.96 11.83 23.53
N PRO A 120 -5.17 11.23 23.53
CA PRO A 120 -6.28 11.72 22.73
C PRO A 120 -6.83 13.09 23.18
N ALA A 121 -6.53 13.54 24.40
CA ALA A 121 -6.89 14.86 24.90
C ALA A 121 -5.89 15.96 24.46
N GLN A 122 -4.73 15.60 23.93
CA GLN A 122 -3.75 16.56 23.43
C GLN A 122 -4.28 17.30 22.20
N LYS A 123 -4.03 18.63 22.12
CA LYS A 123 -4.31 19.40 20.91
C LYS A 123 -3.42 18.99 19.75
N MET A 124 -4.02 18.73 18.60
CA MET A 124 -3.29 18.25 17.39
C MET A 124 -2.22 19.23 16.92
N ASN A 125 -2.43 20.56 17.09
CA ASN A 125 -1.41 21.58 16.76
C ASN A 125 -0.26 21.68 17.77
N LYS A 126 -0.27 20.87 18.82
CA LYS A 126 0.82 20.72 19.80
C LYS A 126 1.52 19.37 19.68
N MET A 127 1.06 18.51 18.80
CA MET A 127 1.65 17.20 18.52
C MET A 127 2.90 17.36 17.65
N SER A 128 3.88 16.48 17.86
CA SER A 128 4.96 16.28 16.87
C SER A 128 4.39 15.72 15.57
N PHE A 129 5.15 15.79 14.48
CA PHE A 129 4.72 15.21 13.21
C PHE A 129 4.38 13.71 13.32
N GLY A 130 5.23 12.93 14.01
CA GLY A 130 4.97 11.51 14.25
C GLY A 130 3.72 11.25 15.10
N GLN A 131 3.49 12.05 16.16
CA GLN A 131 2.25 11.96 16.95
C GLN A 131 1.01 12.30 16.11
N LEU A 132 1.10 13.35 15.30
CA LEU A 132 0.02 13.75 14.42
C LEU A 132 -0.29 12.65 13.40
N LYS A 133 0.74 12.07 12.77
CA LYS A 133 0.58 10.95 11.82
C LYS A 133 -0.09 9.74 12.50
N LYS A 134 0.35 9.36 13.70
CA LYS A 134 -0.26 8.28 14.50
C LYS A 134 -1.74 8.57 14.82
N THR A 135 -2.09 9.81 15.11
CA THR A 135 -3.47 10.22 15.35
C THR A 135 -4.34 10.02 14.10
N TYR A 136 -3.86 10.42 12.92
CA TYR A 136 -4.59 10.21 11.66
C TYR A 136 -4.70 8.74 11.27
N ILE A 137 -3.67 7.94 11.53
CA ILE A 137 -3.72 6.47 11.34
C ILE A 137 -4.77 5.87 12.28
N SER A 138 -4.80 6.28 13.56
CA SER A 138 -5.82 5.82 14.52
C SER A 138 -7.23 6.15 14.04
N PHE A 139 -7.44 7.35 13.52
CA PHE A 139 -8.72 7.76 12.97
C PHE A 139 -9.10 6.95 11.72
N ALA A 140 -8.18 6.76 10.79
CA ALA A 140 -8.38 5.98 9.57
C ALA A 140 -8.84 4.54 9.87
N LEU A 141 -8.16 3.88 10.83
CA LEU A 141 -8.52 2.53 11.27
C LEU A 141 -9.84 2.48 12.04
N ALA A 142 -10.17 3.55 12.79
CA ALA A 142 -11.43 3.65 13.52
C ALA A 142 -12.64 3.94 12.62
N CYS A 143 -12.43 4.49 11.41
CA CYS A 143 -13.49 4.64 10.40
C CYS A 143 -14.08 3.31 9.95
N ASN A 144 -13.34 2.20 10.13
CA ASN A 144 -13.81 0.84 9.87
C ASN A 144 -14.35 0.63 8.45
N THR A 145 -13.71 1.29 7.47
CA THR A 145 -14.13 1.29 6.07
C THR A 145 -13.73 0.01 5.35
N LYS A 146 -14.45 -0.34 4.29
CA LYS A 146 -14.11 -1.45 3.41
C LYS A 146 -12.89 -1.15 2.54
N TYR A 147 -12.73 0.10 2.11
CA TYR A 147 -11.61 0.55 1.28
C TYR A 147 -10.73 1.52 2.05
N LEU A 148 -9.49 1.12 2.34
CA LEU A 148 -8.54 1.95 3.08
C LEU A 148 -7.28 2.15 2.23
N PHE A 149 -7.06 3.41 1.82
CA PHE A 149 -5.91 3.83 1.04
C PHE A 149 -4.98 4.66 1.91
N MET A 150 -3.71 4.26 2.05
CA MET A 150 -2.73 4.97 2.86
C MET A 150 -1.50 5.33 2.02
N ASP A 151 -1.20 6.62 1.94
CA ASP A 151 -0.04 7.13 1.21
C ASP A 151 1.11 7.38 2.18
N GLU A 152 2.20 6.60 2.06
CA GLU A 152 3.41 6.68 2.90
C GLU A 152 3.09 6.78 4.41
N PRO A 153 2.26 5.89 5.00
CA PRO A 153 1.77 6.07 6.37
C PRO A 153 2.89 5.97 7.43
N THR A 154 3.99 5.29 7.13
CA THR A 154 5.13 5.12 8.05
C THR A 154 6.18 6.20 7.91
N ASN A 155 6.03 7.12 6.94
CA ASN A 155 6.96 8.22 6.75
C ASN A 155 6.96 9.14 7.99
N GLY A 156 8.17 9.42 8.52
CA GLY A 156 8.35 10.23 9.72
C GLY A 156 8.05 9.51 11.05
N LEU A 157 7.76 8.21 11.04
CA LEU A 157 7.66 7.39 12.24
C LEU A 157 9.02 6.81 12.63
N ASP A 158 9.29 6.75 13.91
CA ASP A 158 10.45 6.03 14.48
C ASP A 158 10.24 4.49 14.45
N ILE A 159 11.29 3.73 14.71
CA ILE A 159 11.27 2.26 14.65
C ILE A 159 10.18 1.64 15.55
N PRO A 160 10.03 2.06 16.84
CA PRO A 160 8.94 1.56 17.68
C PRO A 160 7.55 1.87 17.11
N SER A 161 7.33 3.08 16.60
CA SER A 161 6.05 3.49 16.01
C SER A 161 5.71 2.72 14.73
N LYS A 162 6.70 2.36 13.92
CA LYS A 162 6.50 1.47 12.76
C LYS A 162 6.04 0.06 13.17
N ALA A 163 6.58 -0.47 14.29
CA ALA A 163 6.10 -1.74 14.83
C ALA A 163 4.67 -1.64 15.38
N GLN A 164 4.34 -0.53 16.07
CA GLN A 164 2.99 -0.22 16.52
C GLN A 164 2.01 -0.11 15.34
N PHE A 165 2.42 0.54 14.25
CA PHE A 165 1.64 0.65 13.00
C PHE A 165 1.28 -0.73 12.43
N ARG A 166 2.27 -1.61 12.25
CA ARG A 166 2.01 -2.98 11.75
C ARG A 166 1.01 -3.72 12.61
N LYS A 167 1.20 -3.67 13.96
CA LYS A 167 0.27 -4.28 14.91
C LYS A 167 -1.13 -3.68 14.81
N ALA A 168 -1.24 -2.36 14.68
CA ALA A 168 -2.53 -1.68 14.58
C ALA A 168 -3.27 -2.05 13.30
N VAL A 169 -2.59 -2.01 12.14
CA VAL A 169 -3.20 -2.40 10.86
C VAL A 169 -3.69 -3.84 10.90
N THR A 170 -2.86 -4.79 11.36
CA THR A 170 -3.27 -6.21 11.43
C THR A 170 -4.44 -6.45 12.39
N LYS A 171 -4.50 -5.72 13.53
CA LYS A 171 -5.52 -5.97 14.56
C LYS A 171 -6.85 -5.28 14.27
N TYR A 172 -6.82 -4.07 13.70
CA TYR A 172 -7.99 -3.19 13.69
C TYR A 172 -8.63 -2.98 12.31
N THR A 173 -8.17 -3.66 11.29
CA THR A 173 -8.84 -3.67 9.98
C THR A 173 -9.92 -4.75 9.92
N ARG A 174 -10.94 -4.54 9.09
CA ARG A 174 -12.00 -5.53 8.84
C ARG A 174 -11.43 -6.68 7.99
N GLU A 175 -11.96 -7.89 8.21
CA GLU A 175 -11.54 -9.08 7.46
C GLU A 175 -11.84 -8.99 5.95
N ASP A 176 -12.87 -8.22 5.56
CA ASP A 176 -13.28 -8.01 4.17
C ASP A 176 -12.73 -6.71 3.55
N SER A 177 -11.84 -5.98 4.25
CA SER A 177 -11.27 -4.75 3.72
C SER A 177 -10.31 -4.98 2.57
N VAL A 178 -10.30 -4.05 1.62
CA VAL A 178 -9.23 -3.85 0.65
C VAL A 178 -8.35 -2.72 1.15
N ILE A 179 -7.13 -3.04 1.55
CA ILE A 179 -6.17 -2.06 2.07
C ILE A 179 -5.04 -1.92 1.07
N LEU A 180 -4.76 -0.69 0.66
CA LEU A 180 -3.64 -0.40 -0.24
C LEU A 180 -2.71 0.62 0.43
N ILE A 181 -1.48 0.20 0.72
CA ILE A 181 -0.47 1.01 1.40
C ILE A 181 0.66 1.32 0.42
N SER A 182 0.83 2.59 0.07
CA SER A 182 1.99 3.00 -0.72
C SER A 182 3.22 3.18 0.16
N THR A 183 4.37 2.74 -0.32
CA THR A 183 5.65 3.03 0.32
C THR A 183 6.82 2.94 -0.66
N HIS A 184 7.88 3.69 -0.36
CA HIS A 184 9.22 3.50 -0.94
C HIS A 184 10.17 2.83 0.08
N GLN A 185 9.73 2.61 1.33
CA GLN A 185 10.46 1.96 2.42
C GLN A 185 9.89 0.56 2.67
N VAL A 186 10.28 -0.39 1.85
CA VAL A 186 9.73 -1.75 1.81
C VAL A 186 9.77 -2.46 3.16
N ARG A 187 10.89 -2.30 3.91
CA ARG A 187 11.11 -2.94 5.22
C ARG A 187 10.07 -2.56 6.27
N ASP A 188 9.44 -1.39 6.12
CA ASP A 188 8.44 -0.91 7.09
C ASP A 188 7.16 -1.75 7.08
N LEU A 189 6.83 -2.34 5.94
CA LEU A 189 5.62 -3.11 5.72
C LEU A 189 5.86 -4.62 5.65
N GLU A 190 7.11 -5.06 5.78
CA GLU A 190 7.45 -6.48 5.77
C GLU A 190 6.58 -7.25 6.77
N ASN A 191 6.08 -8.40 6.38
CA ASN A 191 5.20 -9.30 7.12
C ASN A 191 3.73 -8.84 7.29
N ILE A 192 3.29 -7.73 6.73
CA ILE A 192 1.86 -7.34 6.76
C ILE A 192 1.25 -7.18 5.37
N ILE A 193 2.06 -6.98 4.32
CA ILE A 193 1.56 -6.82 2.96
C ILE A 193 1.57 -8.16 2.20
N ASP A 194 0.44 -8.48 1.64
CA ASP A 194 0.23 -9.55 0.67
C ASP A 194 -1.12 -9.33 -0.03
N PRO A 195 -1.15 -9.06 -1.35
CA PRO A 195 -0.08 -9.08 -2.38
C PRO A 195 0.84 -7.84 -2.44
N ILE A 196 1.88 -7.95 -3.28
CA ILE A 196 2.83 -6.90 -3.58
C ILE A 196 2.60 -6.37 -5.00
N ILE A 197 2.43 -5.05 -5.12
CA ILE A 197 2.33 -4.35 -6.40
C ILE A 197 3.59 -3.49 -6.56
N ILE A 198 4.30 -3.66 -7.67
CA ILE A 198 5.48 -2.84 -8.01
C ILE A 198 5.15 -1.96 -9.20
N LEU A 199 5.15 -0.64 -8.97
CA LEU A 199 4.90 0.39 -9.97
C LEU A 199 6.21 1.05 -10.39
N ASP A 200 6.48 1.12 -11.69
CA ASP A 200 7.62 1.83 -12.26
C ASP A 200 7.29 2.45 -13.62
N LYS A 201 7.71 3.70 -13.83
CA LYS A 201 7.64 4.42 -15.12
C LYS A 201 6.33 4.20 -15.89
N GLN A 202 5.20 4.45 -15.23
CA GLN A 202 3.85 4.35 -15.78
C GLN A 202 3.21 2.96 -15.78
N ASP A 203 4.00 1.88 -15.59
CA ASP A 203 3.56 0.49 -15.67
C ASP A 203 3.53 -0.19 -14.30
N VAL A 204 2.64 -1.18 -14.14
CA VAL A 204 2.73 -2.18 -13.06
C VAL A 204 3.63 -3.31 -13.55
N LEU A 205 4.77 -3.48 -12.88
CA LEU A 205 5.75 -4.53 -13.21
C LEU A 205 5.43 -5.86 -12.52
N LEU A 206 4.78 -5.80 -11.37
CA LEU A 206 4.38 -6.97 -10.59
C LEU A 206 3.08 -6.68 -9.85
N ASN A 207 2.17 -7.65 -9.82
CA ASN A 207 1.04 -7.74 -8.90
C ASN A 207 0.90 -9.23 -8.53
N ALA A 208 1.52 -9.64 -7.45
CA ALA A 208 1.60 -11.04 -7.06
C ALA A 208 1.57 -11.21 -5.54
N SER A 209 1.02 -12.32 -5.08
CA SER A 209 1.11 -12.72 -3.67
C SER A 209 2.55 -13.12 -3.30
N VAL A 210 2.82 -13.14 -1.99
CA VAL A 210 4.09 -13.65 -1.46
C VAL A 210 4.28 -15.12 -1.85
N GLU A 211 3.22 -15.92 -1.79
CA GLU A 211 3.23 -17.33 -2.19
C GLU A 211 3.53 -17.48 -3.69
N GLU A 212 2.88 -16.73 -4.55
CA GLU A 212 3.15 -16.75 -5.99
C GLU A 212 4.59 -16.31 -6.29
N SER A 213 5.08 -15.30 -5.58
CA SER A 213 6.44 -14.80 -5.75
C SER A 213 7.48 -15.84 -5.36
N SER A 214 7.33 -16.54 -4.22
CA SER A 214 8.25 -17.62 -3.80
C SER A 214 8.10 -18.88 -4.65
N GLY A 215 6.93 -19.13 -5.21
CA GLY A 215 6.71 -20.24 -6.14
C GLY A 215 7.47 -20.09 -7.47
N LYS A 216 7.64 -18.85 -7.94
CA LYS A 216 8.30 -18.54 -9.22
C LYS A 216 9.76 -18.10 -9.08
N LEU A 217 10.12 -17.50 -7.94
CA LEU A 217 11.44 -17.01 -7.61
C LEU A 217 11.96 -17.66 -6.34
N TYR A 218 13.21 -18.05 -6.34
CA TYR A 218 13.91 -18.61 -5.20
C TYR A 218 14.78 -17.54 -4.54
N PHE A 219 14.60 -17.34 -3.25
CA PHE A 219 15.32 -16.36 -2.43
C PHE A 219 16.30 -17.09 -1.54
N ASP A 220 17.58 -16.82 -1.71
CA ASP A 220 18.67 -17.50 -1.01
C ASP A 220 19.50 -16.54 -0.15
N TYR A 221 19.93 -17.07 1.00
CA TYR A 221 20.82 -16.40 1.95
C TYR A 221 22.00 -17.33 2.23
N SER A 222 23.06 -17.21 1.44
CA SER A 222 24.23 -18.08 1.58
C SER A 222 25.53 -17.35 1.30
N THR A 223 26.66 -17.97 1.70
CA THR A 223 27.99 -17.47 1.39
C THR A 223 28.41 -17.80 -0.04
N GLU A 224 27.81 -18.82 -0.65
CA GLU A 224 28.06 -19.23 -2.01
C GLU A 224 27.21 -18.46 -2.99
N LYS A 225 27.75 -18.11 -4.14
CA LYS A 225 27.00 -17.42 -5.19
C LYS A 225 26.30 -18.43 -6.09
N LEU A 226 25.01 -18.22 -6.33
CA LEU A 226 24.27 -18.95 -7.35
C LEU A 226 24.76 -18.53 -8.74
N ALA A 227 25.02 -19.52 -9.60
CA ALA A 227 25.53 -19.25 -10.95
C ALA A 227 24.50 -18.55 -11.86
N ASP A 228 23.23 -18.75 -11.58
CA ASP A 228 22.05 -18.24 -12.34
C ASP A 228 21.28 -17.16 -11.58
N ALA A 229 21.90 -16.50 -10.60
CA ALA A 229 21.27 -15.44 -9.84
C ALA A 229 20.84 -14.27 -10.76
N LEU A 230 19.56 -13.92 -10.71
CA LEU A 230 19.01 -12.71 -11.33
C LEU A 230 19.40 -11.46 -10.55
N TYR A 231 19.53 -11.59 -9.24
CA TYR A 231 19.94 -10.53 -8.33
C TYR A 231 20.88 -11.10 -7.27
N CYS A 232 21.91 -10.34 -6.91
CA CYS A 232 22.83 -10.70 -5.84
C CYS A 232 23.35 -9.44 -5.15
N GLU A 233 23.12 -9.36 -3.85
CA GLU A 233 23.63 -8.30 -2.97
C GLU A 233 24.50 -8.90 -1.87
N MET A 234 25.73 -8.39 -1.72
CA MET A 234 26.60 -8.77 -0.62
C MET A 234 26.18 -8.10 0.67
N ILE A 235 25.97 -8.89 1.71
CA ILE A 235 25.75 -8.44 3.07
C ILE A 235 26.86 -8.98 3.99
N PRO A 236 27.04 -8.43 5.20
CA PRO A 236 28.03 -8.98 6.13
C PRO A 236 27.80 -10.46 6.39
N GLY A 237 28.76 -11.30 5.93
CA GLY A 237 28.76 -12.76 6.15
C GLY A 237 27.94 -13.61 5.19
N ALA A 238 27.24 -13.02 4.20
CA ALA A 238 26.45 -13.77 3.22
C ALA A 238 26.15 -12.95 1.96
N ASN A 239 25.42 -13.58 1.03
CA ASN A 239 24.76 -12.90 -0.09
C ASN A 239 23.25 -13.06 0.02
N ILE A 240 22.50 -12.01 -0.32
CA ILE A 240 21.08 -12.12 -0.63
C ILE A 240 20.96 -12.30 -2.13
N GLN A 241 20.34 -13.39 -2.57
CA GLN A 241 20.29 -13.75 -3.98
C GLN A 241 18.88 -14.12 -4.38
N VAL A 242 18.54 -13.86 -5.64
CA VAL A 242 17.25 -14.26 -6.23
C VAL A 242 17.54 -14.95 -7.56
N ALA A 243 16.98 -16.14 -7.75
CA ALA A 243 17.03 -16.90 -8.99
C ALA A 243 15.63 -17.37 -9.39
N LEU A 244 15.49 -17.99 -10.57
CA LEU A 244 14.26 -18.68 -10.93
C LEU A 244 14.06 -19.92 -10.06
N ASN A 245 12.83 -20.12 -9.56
CA ASN A 245 12.51 -21.31 -8.78
C ASN A 245 12.09 -22.47 -9.68
N THR A 246 13.06 -23.08 -10.34
CA THR A 246 12.83 -24.21 -11.26
C THR A 246 12.67 -25.56 -10.56
N GLU A 247 13.10 -25.64 -9.30
CA GLU A 247 13.08 -26.88 -8.52
C GLU A 247 11.95 -26.91 -7.48
N GLY A 248 11.14 -25.84 -7.37
CA GLY A 248 10.04 -25.76 -6.39
C GLY A 248 10.53 -25.72 -4.94
N LYS A 249 11.70 -25.11 -4.70
CA LYS A 249 12.28 -24.95 -3.36
C LYS A 249 11.47 -23.94 -2.54
N ASP A 250 11.26 -24.24 -1.28
CA ASP A 250 10.70 -23.26 -0.35
C ASP A 250 11.72 -22.17 -0.03
N SER A 251 11.29 -20.94 -0.07
CA SER A 251 12.10 -19.79 0.33
C SER A 251 11.25 -18.66 0.88
N LYS A 252 11.82 -17.89 1.81
CA LYS A 252 11.15 -16.70 2.34
C LYS A 252 11.43 -15.51 1.41
N VAL A 253 10.36 -14.89 0.89
CA VAL A 253 10.47 -13.70 0.05
C VAL A 253 11.14 -12.57 0.84
N ASN A 254 12.22 -12.03 0.27
CA ASN A 254 12.77 -10.74 0.68
C ASN A 254 12.22 -9.69 -0.28
N ILE A 255 11.36 -8.80 0.23
CA ILE A 255 10.64 -7.84 -0.62
C ILE A 255 11.60 -6.83 -1.27
N GLU A 256 12.69 -6.46 -0.60
CA GLU A 256 13.71 -5.55 -1.17
C GLU A 256 14.47 -6.22 -2.33
N ALA A 257 14.87 -7.48 -2.15
CA ALA A 257 15.49 -8.27 -3.22
C ALA A 257 14.51 -8.52 -4.38
N LEU A 258 13.24 -8.81 -4.09
CA LEU A 258 12.17 -8.90 -5.10
C LEU A 258 12.05 -7.61 -5.89
N PHE A 259 11.95 -6.46 -5.20
CA PHE A 259 11.85 -5.15 -5.82
C PHE A 259 13.02 -4.88 -6.78
N ASN A 260 14.25 -5.13 -6.32
CA ASN A 260 15.46 -4.95 -7.13
C ASN A 260 15.51 -5.90 -8.33
N THR A 261 15.13 -7.18 -8.13
CA THR A 261 15.06 -8.18 -9.22
C THR A 261 14.07 -7.74 -10.29
N VAL A 262 12.87 -7.31 -9.90
CA VAL A 262 11.81 -6.84 -10.81
C VAL A 262 12.29 -5.64 -11.65
N HIS A 263 12.99 -4.69 -11.02
CA HIS A 263 13.51 -3.52 -11.73
C HIS A 263 14.63 -3.84 -12.71
N GLN A 264 15.49 -4.82 -12.39
CA GLN A 264 16.60 -5.22 -13.25
C GLN A 264 16.16 -6.13 -14.42
N HIS A 265 15.09 -6.92 -14.23
CA HIS A 265 14.67 -7.96 -15.18
C HIS A 265 13.19 -7.82 -15.61
N LYS A 266 12.75 -6.60 -15.96
CA LYS A 266 11.34 -6.26 -16.24
C LYS A 266 10.66 -7.21 -17.24
N GLU A 267 11.28 -7.44 -18.40
CA GLU A 267 10.71 -8.29 -19.45
C GLU A 267 10.61 -9.76 -19.02
N LEU A 268 11.61 -10.25 -18.29
CA LEU A 268 11.59 -11.60 -17.74
C LEU A 268 10.44 -11.75 -16.73
N ILE A 269 10.30 -10.79 -15.82
CA ILE A 269 9.27 -10.78 -14.79
C ILE A 269 7.87 -10.71 -15.41
N LYS A 270 7.67 -9.85 -16.42
CA LYS A 270 6.41 -9.80 -17.20
C LYS A 270 6.12 -11.15 -17.86
N GLY A 271 7.12 -11.82 -18.40
CA GLY A 271 6.96 -13.15 -18.99
C GLY A 271 6.56 -14.24 -17.97
N ILE A 272 6.97 -14.11 -16.72
CA ILE A 272 6.72 -15.09 -15.65
C ILE A 272 5.39 -14.81 -14.93
N PHE A 273 5.10 -13.55 -14.58
CA PHE A 273 3.94 -13.15 -13.78
C PHE A 273 2.77 -12.64 -14.59
N GLY A 274 2.96 -12.33 -15.85
CA GLY A 274 2.00 -11.72 -16.74
C GLY A 274 2.25 -10.23 -16.98
N ASP A 275 1.63 -9.70 -18.03
CA ASP A 275 1.70 -8.27 -18.35
C ASP A 275 0.44 -7.58 -17.84
N PHE A 276 0.58 -6.73 -16.85
CA PHE A 276 -0.50 -5.95 -16.23
C PHE A 276 -0.82 -4.67 -17.02
N SER A 277 -0.14 -4.44 -18.15
CA SER A 277 -0.35 -3.29 -19.05
C SER A 277 -1.20 -3.59 -20.28
N THR A 278 -1.57 -4.85 -20.50
CA THR A 278 -2.39 -5.24 -21.65
C THR A 278 -3.71 -5.85 -21.21
N SER A 279 -4.82 -5.36 -21.73
CA SER A 279 -6.10 -6.06 -21.61
C SER A 279 -5.95 -7.43 -22.26
N SER A 280 -6.26 -8.47 -21.52
CA SER A 280 -6.49 -9.80 -22.10
C SER A 280 -7.54 -9.64 -23.20
N LYS A 281 -7.17 -9.90 -24.46
CA LYS A 281 -8.07 -9.91 -25.61
C LYS A 281 -9.12 -10.99 -25.49
#